data_03608906bb8a7dce9c67ab5d74350531
#
_entry.id   03608906bb8a7dce9c67ab5d74350531
#
_cell.length_a   1.000
_cell.length_b   1.000
_cell.length_c   1.000
_cell.angle_alpha   90.00
_cell.angle_beta   90.00
_cell.angle_gamma   90.00
#
_symmetry.space_group_name_H-M   'P 1'
#
loop_
_entity.id
_entity.type
_entity.pdbx_description
1 polymer ?
#
loop_
_entity_poly.entity_id
_entity_poly.type
_entity_poly.pdbx_seq_one_letter_code
_entity_poly.pdbx_strand_id
1 'polypeptide(L)'
;MTAKSLLTALLPLVADLSRELPEGERYRRLLEAMRALLPCDAAALLRLDGEWLVPLAVDGLSTDTLGRRFKVSDHPRFQALLSSTGPTRFAADSEMPDPYDGLIDGLDDHLEVHDCMGCPLFIDERPWGLLTLDALNPEQFEPIELDALEAFASLAAATVNAAERIERLNNRVEDEHQRAEVYRQASGQQNRELIGQSKAHKRLVEEINLVGGSDLTVLITGETGVGKELVAQAIHAASPRADKPIISLNCAALPDTLVESELFGHVRGAFTGAMNDRRGKFELANGGTLFLDEVGELSLTVQAKLLRVLQSGQLQRLGSDKEHQVDVRLIAATNRDLAEEVRSGRYRADFYHRLSVYPLLVPALRDRGRDVLLLSGYFLEQNRSRMGLNSLRLSTDAQAALLAYGWPGNVRELEHLIGRSALKALGNCKERPKILSLSAADLDLPHAHIEVSAEQPAAAAVEPVTGDLREATERYQRQLIGACLERHHHNWASAARELGLDRANLGRMAKRLGMK
;
A
#
# COMPACT_ATOMS: atom_id res chain seq x y z
N MET A 1 15.09 -5.36 58.21
CA MET A 1 15.94 -5.08 57.01
C MET A 1 16.63 -3.72 57.14
N THR A 2 17.91 -3.54 56.73
CA THR A 2 18.55 -2.21 56.81
C THR A 2 18.21 -1.41 55.55
N ALA A 3 17.96 -0.09 55.71
CA ALA A 3 17.70 0.82 54.58
C ALA A 3 18.78 0.73 53.47
N LYS A 4 20.01 0.40 53.83
CA LYS A 4 21.14 0.23 52.91
C LYS A 4 20.98 -1.00 52.00
N SER A 5 20.42 -2.12 52.51
CA SER A 5 20.19 -3.35 51.75
C SER A 5 19.06 -3.15 50.73
N LEU A 6 17.99 -2.44 51.10
CA LEU A 6 16.87 -2.08 50.25
C LEU A 6 17.35 -1.19 49.06
N LEU A 7 18.11 -0.13 49.38
CA LEU A 7 18.67 0.76 48.32
C LEU A 7 19.59 0.01 47.34
N THR A 8 20.42 -0.93 47.83
CA THR A 8 21.34 -1.68 46.98
C THR A 8 20.61 -2.58 45.96
N ALA A 9 19.46 -3.14 46.31
CA ALA A 9 18.68 -3.99 45.42
C ALA A 9 17.74 -3.20 44.49
N LEU A 10 17.31 -1.99 44.91
CA LEU A 10 16.45 -1.12 44.08
C LEU A 10 17.23 -0.38 42.97
N LEU A 11 18.52 -0.07 43.20
CA LEU A 11 19.35 0.66 42.23
C LEU A 11 19.44 -0.02 40.85
N PRO A 12 19.67 -1.35 40.74
CA PRO A 12 19.64 -2.02 39.41
C PRO A 12 18.30 -1.91 38.70
N LEU A 13 17.18 -2.03 39.46
CA LEU A 13 15.85 -1.93 38.88
C LEU A 13 15.51 -0.53 38.35
N VAL A 14 15.96 0.50 39.08
CA VAL A 14 15.84 1.88 38.60
C VAL A 14 16.69 2.10 37.33
N ALA A 15 17.88 1.49 37.28
CA ALA A 15 18.73 1.53 36.08
C ALA A 15 18.10 0.78 34.88
N ASP A 16 17.35 -0.30 35.13
CA ASP A 16 16.63 -1.06 34.10
C ASP A 16 15.43 -0.30 33.52
N LEU A 17 14.87 0.69 34.23
CA LEU A 17 13.84 1.59 33.68
C LEU A 17 14.36 2.46 32.52
N SER A 18 15.67 2.75 32.51
CA SER A 18 16.31 3.53 31.44
C SER A 18 16.88 2.68 30.29
N ARG A 19 16.76 1.35 30.35
CA ARG A 19 17.28 0.42 29.34
C ARG A 19 16.14 -0.10 28.44
N GLU A 20 16.45 -0.33 27.17
CA GLU A 20 15.56 -1.01 26.24
C GLU A 20 15.58 -2.53 26.51
N LEU A 21 14.87 -2.97 27.53
CA LEU A 21 14.68 -4.38 27.85
C LEU A 21 13.30 -4.85 27.38
N PRO A 22 13.17 -6.08 26.85
CA PRO A 22 11.88 -6.71 26.61
C PRO A 22 11.05 -6.75 27.90
N GLU A 23 9.72 -6.59 27.76
CA GLU A 23 8.79 -6.51 28.89
C GLU A 23 8.95 -7.71 29.85
N GLY A 24 8.93 -8.95 29.33
CA GLY A 24 9.08 -10.16 30.13
C GLY A 24 10.42 -10.25 30.88
N GLU A 25 11.52 -9.78 30.28
CA GLU A 25 12.84 -9.74 30.94
C GLU A 25 12.87 -8.72 32.09
N ARG A 26 12.19 -7.59 31.92
CA ARG A 26 12.06 -6.54 32.93
C ARG A 26 11.30 -7.04 34.14
N TYR A 27 10.19 -7.77 33.95
CA TYR A 27 9.41 -8.35 35.03
C TYR A 27 10.14 -9.50 35.74
N ARG A 28 10.87 -10.33 35.01
CA ARG A 28 11.70 -11.38 35.56
C ARG A 28 12.76 -10.82 36.51
N ARG A 29 13.50 -9.79 36.08
CA ARG A 29 14.52 -9.12 36.91
C ARG A 29 13.92 -8.44 38.14
N LEU A 30 12.71 -7.91 38.02
CA LEU A 30 11.98 -7.38 39.17
C LEU A 30 11.74 -8.45 40.24
N LEU A 31 11.26 -9.65 39.85
CA LEU A 31 11.02 -10.75 40.77
C LEU A 31 12.32 -11.29 41.35
N GLU A 32 13.38 -11.43 40.57
CA GLU A 32 14.71 -11.86 41.06
C GLU A 32 15.25 -10.91 42.14
N ALA A 33 15.18 -9.60 41.92
CA ALA A 33 15.61 -8.61 42.89
C ALA A 33 14.74 -8.61 44.15
N MET A 34 13.44 -8.87 44.01
CA MET A 34 12.53 -9.02 45.13
C MET A 34 12.88 -10.23 46.00
N ARG A 35 13.10 -11.41 45.38
CA ARG A 35 13.52 -12.63 46.10
C ARG A 35 14.87 -12.51 46.82
N ALA A 36 15.78 -11.70 46.25
CA ALA A 36 17.07 -11.42 46.90
C ALA A 36 16.91 -10.57 48.17
N LEU A 37 15.84 -9.81 48.31
CA LEU A 37 15.55 -8.95 49.47
C LEU A 37 14.59 -9.62 50.45
N LEU A 38 13.56 -10.27 49.96
CA LEU A 38 12.50 -10.91 50.70
C LEU A 38 12.61 -12.41 50.44
N PRO A 39 13.30 -13.16 51.32
CA PRO A 39 13.50 -14.60 51.12
C PRO A 39 12.15 -15.31 50.99
N CYS A 40 11.89 -15.89 49.84
CA CYS A 40 10.69 -16.68 49.54
C CYS A 40 11.05 -17.81 48.59
N ASP A 41 10.24 -18.86 48.54
CA ASP A 41 10.44 -19.99 47.64
C ASP A 41 9.88 -19.72 46.27
N ALA A 42 8.79 -18.94 46.18
CA ALA A 42 8.20 -18.53 44.92
C ALA A 42 7.72 -17.07 44.93
N ALA A 43 7.65 -16.47 43.75
CA ALA A 43 7.11 -15.13 43.54
C ALA A 43 6.43 -15.04 42.18
N ALA A 44 5.35 -14.28 42.11
CA ALA A 44 4.64 -14.05 40.88
C ALA A 44 4.15 -12.59 40.72
N LEU A 45 4.21 -12.10 39.47
CA LEU A 45 3.58 -10.86 39.04
C LEU A 45 2.41 -11.21 38.13
N LEU A 46 1.20 -10.84 38.53
CA LEU A 46 -0.03 -11.14 37.79
C LEU A 46 -0.74 -9.86 37.37
N ARG A 47 -1.24 -9.84 36.15
CA ARG A 47 -2.09 -8.74 35.63
C ARG A 47 -3.55 -9.12 35.76
N LEU A 48 -4.38 -8.17 36.17
CA LEU A 48 -5.83 -8.32 36.18
C LEU A 48 -6.38 -8.00 34.78
N ASP A 49 -7.02 -8.99 34.16
CA ASP A 49 -7.68 -8.88 32.85
C ASP A 49 -9.16 -9.26 32.99
N GLY A 50 -10.00 -8.30 33.26
CA GLY A 50 -11.40 -8.50 33.59
C GLY A 50 -11.58 -9.29 34.90
N GLU A 51 -12.08 -10.54 34.83
CA GLU A 51 -12.28 -11.45 35.96
C GLU A 51 -11.08 -12.40 36.17
N TRP A 52 -10.02 -12.28 35.40
CA TRP A 52 -8.90 -13.20 35.37
C TRP A 52 -7.60 -12.53 35.79
N LEU A 53 -6.79 -13.27 36.57
CA LEU A 53 -5.39 -12.94 36.83
C LEU A 53 -4.50 -13.75 35.89
N VAL A 54 -3.69 -13.02 35.12
CA VAL A 54 -2.77 -13.59 34.12
C VAL A 54 -1.33 -13.39 34.60
N PRO A 55 -0.56 -14.46 34.84
CA PRO A 55 0.84 -14.36 35.20
C PRO A 55 1.66 -13.72 34.07
N LEU A 56 2.41 -12.67 34.39
CA LEU A 56 3.33 -11.99 33.47
C LEU A 56 4.79 -12.45 33.70
N ALA A 57 5.13 -12.72 34.94
CA ALA A 57 6.42 -13.27 35.31
C ALA A 57 6.25 -14.12 36.57
N VAL A 58 7.03 -15.19 36.65
CA VAL A 58 7.10 -16.07 37.80
C VAL A 58 8.57 -16.40 38.10
N ASP A 59 8.89 -16.61 39.34
CA ASP A 59 10.20 -17.07 39.79
C ASP A 59 10.00 -18.05 40.95
N GLY A 60 10.57 -19.28 40.85
CA GLY A 60 10.37 -20.38 41.79
C GLY A 60 9.05 -21.14 41.62
N LEU A 61 8.20 -20.80 40.68
CA LEU A 61 7.05 -21.58 40.24
C LEU A 61 7.33 -22.33 38.96
N SER A 62 6.61 -23.42 38.72
CA SER A 62 6.71 -24.22 37.51
C SER A 62 6.42 -23.36 36.28
N THR A 63 7.14 -23.58 35.15
CA THR A 63 7.07 -22.76 33.95
C THR A 63 5.70 -22.78 33.27
N ASP A 64 4.89 -23.82 33.48
CA ASP A 64 3.52 -23.91 32.98
C ASP A 64 2.58 -22.90 33.65
N THR A 65 2.95 -22.35 34.82
CA THR A 65 2.20 -21.29 35.51
C THR A 65 2.02 -20.06 34.64
N LEU A 66 2.98 -19.71 33.78
CA LEU A 66 2.86 -18.57 32.82
C LEU A 66 1.73 -18.76 31.80
N GLY A 67 1.33 -19.99 31.51
CA GLY A 67 0.21 -20.31 30.62
C GLY A 67 -1.15 -20.33 31.29
N ARG A 68 -1.19 -20.29 32.63
CA ARG A 68 -2.43 -20.40 33.40
C ARG A 68 -3.17 -19.06 33.43
N ARG A 69 -4.47 -19.15 33.66
CA ARG A 69 -5.34 -18.01 33.95
C ARG A 69 -6.15 -18.33 35.20
N PHE A 70 -6.03 -17.51 36.21
CA PHE A 70 -6.71 -17.73 37.50
C PHE A 70 -7.96 -16.86 37.56
N LYS A 71 -9.13 -17.47 37.63
CA LYS A 71 -10.37 -16.71 37.81
C LYS A 71 -10.43 -16.22 39.27
N VAL A 72 -10.56 -14.90 39.45
CA VAL A 72 -10.52 -14.27 40.79
C VAL A 72 -11.57 -14.85 41.73
N SER A 73 -12.79 -15.16 41.23
CA SER A 73 -13.87 -15.75 42.02
C SER A 73 -13.55 -17.15 42.58
N ASP A 74 -12.65 -17.88 41.96
CA ASP A 74 -12.31 -19.29 42.31
C ASP A 74 -11.13 -19.36 43.29
N HIS A 75 -10.46 -18.23 43.57
CA HIS A 75 -9.30 -18.11 44.42
C HIS A 75 -9.50 -17.08 45.53
N PRO A 76 -9.97 -17.48 46.74
CA PRO A 76 -10.30 -16.56 47.83
C PRO A 76 -9.14 -15.65 48.28
N ARG A 77 -7.88 -16.15 48.25
CA ARG A 77 -6.69 -15.34 48.59
C ARG A 77 -6.50 -14.21 47.58
N PHE A 78 -6.63 -14.47 46.27
CA PHE A 78 -6.53 -13.43 45.23
C PHE A 78 -7.65 -12.38 45.36
N GLN A 79 -8.86 -12.83 45.69
CA GLN A 79 -9.97 -11.91 45.91
C GLN A 79 -9.71 -11.01 47.14
N ALA A 80 -9.19 -11.57 48.22
CA ALA A 80 -8.82 -10.82 49.43
C ALA A 80 -7.72 -9.78 49.15
N LEU A 81 -6.67 -10.18 48.41
CA LEU A 81 -5.57 -9.29 48.00
C LEU A 81 -6.05 -8.14 47.13
N LEU A 82 -6.89 -8.40 46.11
CA LEU A 82 -7.43 -7.34 45.23
C LEU A 82 -8.37 -6.39 45.96
N SER A 83 -8.98 -6.83 47.05
CA SER A 83 -9.87 -6.00 47.88
C SER A 83 -9.13 -5.19 48.94
N SER A 84 -7.85 -5.51 49.18
CA SER A 84 -7.02 -4.79 50.15
C SER A 84 -6.44 -3.52 49.54
N THR A 85 -6.05 -2.57 50.38
CA THR A 85 -5.38 -1.31 49.94
C THR A 85 -3.87 -1.39 50.09
N GLY A 86 -3.31 -2.46 50.64
CA GLY A 86 -1.89 -2.64 50.89
C GLY A 86 -1.50 -4.12 51.05
N PRO A 87 -0.27 -4.40 51.49
CA PRO A 87 0.24 -5.74 51.64
C PRO A 87 -0.57 -6.53 52.68
N THR A 88 -0.84 -7.78 52.35
CA THR A 88 -1.59 -8.70 53.20
C THR A 88 -0.83 -10.03 53.33
N ARG A 89 -0.70 -10.57 54.54
CA ARG A 89 -0.11 -11.87 54.81
C ARG A 89 -1.20 -12.87 55.17
N PHE A 90 -1.08 -14.10 54.66
CA PHE A 90 -1.90 -15.24 55.02
C PHE A 90 -0.99 -16.22 55.78
N ALA A 91 -1.24 -16.39 57.07
CA ALA A 91 -0.48 -17.31 57.91
C ALA A 91 -0.78 -18.78 57.56
N ALA A 92 0.09 -19.69 58.01
CA ALA A 92 0.02 -21.12 57.68
C ALA A 92 -1.29 -21.80 58.15
N ASP A 93 -1.98 -21.25 59.14
CA ASP A 93 -3.27 -21.72 59.65
C ASP A 93 -4.48 -21.13 58.91
N SER A 94 -4.25 -20.41 57.82
CA SER A 94 -5.34 -19.83 57.00
C SER A 94 -6.17 -20.92 56.35
N GLU A 95 -7.50 -20.87 56.53
CA GLU A 95 -8.45 -21.80 55.89
C GLU A 95 -8.60 -21.55 54.37
N MET A 96 -8.02 -20.48 53.83
CA MET A 96 -8.09 -20.16 52.40
C MET A 96 -7.05 -20.95 51.63
N PRO A 97 -7.45 -21.75 50.60
CA PRO A 97 -6.50 -22.53 49.80
C PRO A 97 -5.56 -21.58 49.04
N ASP A 98 -4.29 -22.01 48.91
CA ASP A 98 -3.29 -21.28 48.17
C ASP A 98 -3.43 -21.54 46.65
N PRO A 99 -3.43 -20.52 45.79
CA PRO A 99 -3.50 -20.71 44.36
C PRO A 99 -2.29 -21.42 43.74
N TYR A 100 -1.16 -21.47 44.46
CA TYR A 100 0.09 -22.08 44.00
C TYR A 100 0.43 -23.42 44.64
N ASP A 101 -0.49 -24.02 45.41
CA ASP A 101 -0.30 -25.37 45.94
C ASP A 101 0.02 -26.35 44.79
N GLY A 102 1.15 -27.08 44.96
CA GLY A 102 1.66 -27.99 43.93
C GLY A 102 2.33 -27.37 42.71
N LEU A 103 2.55 -26.02 42.68
CA LEU A 103 3.17 -25.32 41.55
C LEU A 103 4.59 -24.83 41.84
N ILE A 104 5.16 -25.07 43.02
CA ILE A 104 6.54 -24.68 43.34
C ILE A 104 7.53 -25.60 42.61
N ASP A 105 8.51 -25.02 41.93
CA ASP A 105 9.45 -25.73 41.06
C ASP A 105 10.42 -26.62 41.91
N GLY A 106 10.65 -27.85 41.42
CA GLY A 106 11.63 -28.77 42.00
C GLY A 106 11.16 -29.61 43.19
N LEU A 107 9.86 -29.64 43.50
CA LEU A 107 9.28 -30.43 44.61
C LEU A 107 8.19 -31.39 44.10
N ASP A 108 8.09 -32.58 44.78
CA ASP A 108 7.06 -33.58 44.42
C ASP A 108 5.63 -33.11 44.75
N ASP A 109 4.65 -33.66 44.06
CA ASP A 109 3.23 -33.25 43.89
C ASP A 109 2.36 -33.01 45.14
N HIS A 110 2.90 -32.95 46.37
CA HIS A 110 2.12 -32.91 47.60
C HIS A 110 2.55 -31.86 48.63
N LEU A 111 3.32 -30.85 48.25
CA LEU A 111 3.71 -29.79 49.17
C LEU A 111 2.73 -28.61 49.11
N GLU A 112 2.10 -28.36 50.26
CA GLU A 112 1.25 -27.19 50.49
C GLU A 112 2.13 -25.96 50.79
N VAL A 113 1.73 -24.80 50.30
CA VAL A 113 2.34 -23.51 50.64
C VAL A 113 1.90 -23.09 52.03
N HIS A 114 2.88 -22.85 52.90
CA HIS A 114 2.59 -22.62 54.35
C HIS A 114 2.55 -21.16 54.77
N ASP A 115 3.18 -20.24 54.04
CA ASP A 115 3.15 -18.81 54.34
C ASP A 115 3.10 -18.03 53.02
N CYS A 116 2.14 -17.16 52.92
CA CYS A 116 1.90 -16.38 51.68
C CYS A 116 1.70 -14.93 52.03
N MET A 117 2.26 -14.06 51.24
CA MET A 117 1.91 -12.64 51.27
C MET A 117 1.80 -12.04 49.89
N GLY A 118 0.97 -11.03 49.75
CA GLY A 118 0.80 -10.35 48.49
C GLY A 118 0.43 -8.90 48.64
N CYS A 119 0.58 -8.17 47.58
CA CYS A 119 0.24 -6.75 47.52
C CYS A 119 -0.46 -6.44 46.21
N PRO A 120 -1.60 -5.76 46.23
CA PRO A 120 -2.22 -5.26 45.01
C PRO A 120 -1.35 -4.15 44.40
N LEU A 121 -1.28 -4.14 43.09
CA LEU A 121 -0.62 -3.09 42.29
C LEU A 121 -1.67 -2.16 41.73
N PHE A 122 -1.51 -0.86 41.97
CA PHE A 122 -2.40 0.16 41.46
C PHE A 122 -1.69 1.02 40.41
N ILE A 123 -2.37 1.26 39.28
CA ILE A 123 -1.95 2.23 38.26
C ILE A 123 -3.12 3.21 38.09
N ASP A 124 -2.85 4.51 38.23
CA ASP A 124 -3.87 5.57 38.17
C ASP A 124 -5.08 5.27 39.11
N GLU A 125 -4.79 4.86 40.36
CA GLU A 125 -5.78 4.52 41.40
C GLU A 125 -6.70 3.32 41.06
N ARG A 126 -6.39 2.57 40.03
CA ARG A 126 -7.14 1.36 39.65
C ARG A 126 -6.31 0.10 39.91
N PRO A 127 -6.93 -0.97 40.43
CA PRO A 127 -6.22 -2.23 40.61
C PRO A 127 -5.77 -2.74 39.22
N TRP A 128 -4.46 -2.87 39.05
CA TRP A 128 -3.85 -3.35 37.82
C TRP A 128 -3.52 -4.85 37.90
N GLY A 129 -3.18 -5.34 39.09
CA GLY A 129 -2.80 -6.75 39.30
C GLY A 129 -2.31 -7.02 40.69
N LEU A 130 -1.59 -8.12 40.84
CA LEU A 130 -1.05 -8.59 42.10
C LEU A 130 0.44 -8.90 42.00
N LEU A 131 1.16 -8.67 43.08
CA LEU A 131 2.48 -9.19 43.38
C LEU A 131 2.33 -10.18 44.53
N THR A 132 2.77 -11.44 44.39
CA THR A 132 2.66 -12.49 45.38
C THR A 132 4.01 -13.09 45.71
N LEU A 133 4.17 -13.53 46.94
CA LEU A 133 5.32 -14.19 47.51
C LEU A 133 4.82 -15.37 48.32
N ASP A 134 5.45 -16.54 48.13
CA ASP A 134 5.04 -17.78 48.74
C ASP A 134 6.25 -18.50 49.33
N ALA A 135 6.05 -19.10 50.51
CA ALA A 135 7.08 -19.84 51.22
C ALA A 135 6.57 -21.16 51.76
N LEU A 136 7.44 -22.15 51.75
CA LEU A 136 7.19 -23.48 52.29
C LEU A 136 7.38 -23.53 53.83
N ASN A 137 8.18 -22.60 54.36
CA ASN A 137 8.36 -22.49 55.81
C ASN A 137 7.24 -21.62 56.41
N PRO A 138 6.44 -22.14 57.39
CA PRO A 138 5.27 -21.46 57.93
C PRO A 138 5.56 -20.15 58.70
N GLU A 139 6.81 -19.90 59.10
CA GLU A 139 7.21 -18.69 59.84
C GLU A 139 8.11 -17.77 59.00
N GLN A 140 8.21 -18.01 57.68
CA GLN A 140 9.17 -17.32 56.80
C GLN A 140 8.95 -15.81 56.75
N PHE A 141 7.70 -15.39 56.75
CA PHE A 141 7.33 -13.96 56.62
C PHE A 141 7.03 -13.29 57.97
N GLU A 142 7.12 -13.97 59.07
CA GLU A 142 6.88 -13.38 60.41
C GLU A 142 7.82 -12.20 60.73
N PRO A 143 9.14 -12.27 60.42
CA PRO A 143 10.06 -11.17 60.69
C PRO A 143 10.05 -10.07 59.64
N ILE A 144 9.23 -10.17 58.57
CA ILE A 144 9.23 -9.22 57.44
C ILE A 144 8.30 -8.07 57.76
N GLU A 145 8.85 -6.85 57.69
CA GLU A 145 8.08 -5.61 57.75
C GLU A 145 7.25 -5.45 56.49
N LEU A 146 5.93 -5.36 56.58
CA LEU A 146 5.00 -5.18 55.45
C LEU A 146 5.31 -3.91 54.64
N ASP A 147 5.90 -2.89 55.27
CA ASP A 147 6.34 -1.66 54.62
C ASP A 147 7.39 -1.91 53.51
N ALA A 148 8.22 -2.97 53.67
CA ALA A 148 9.19 -3.36 52.67
C ALA A 148 8.53 -3.93 51.40
N LEU A 149 7.45 -4.71 51.56
CA LEU A 149 6.67 -5.24 50.44
C LEU A 149 5.89 -4.12 49.76
N GLU A 150 5.35 -3.14 50.50
CA GLU A 150 4.65 -1.98 49.95
C GLU A 150 5.58 -1.10 49.10
N ALA A 151 6.81 -0.86 49.58
CA ALA A 151 7.81 -0.12 48.81
C ALA A 151 8.17 -0.85 47.53
N PHE A 152 8.28 -2.18 47.55
CA PHE A 152 8.55 -3.00 46.40
C PHE A 152 7.37 -3.04 45.41
N ALA A 153 6.15 -3.17 45.91
CA ALA A 153 4.93 -3.12 45.12
C ALA A 153 4.78 -1.76 44.39
N SER A 154 5.11 -0.66 45.07
CA SER A 154 5.13 0.68 44.48
C SER A 154 6.15 0.79 43.33
N LEU A 155 7.34 0.20 43.51
CA LEU A 155 8.34 0.14 42.44
C LEU A 155 7.89 -0.78 41.28
N ALA A 156 7.27 -1.91 41.59
CA ALA A 156 6.70 -2.80 40.58
C ALA A 156 5.63 -2.08 39.75
N ALA A 157 4.72 -1.38 40.40
CA ALA A 157 3.69 -0.57 39.74
C ALA A 157 4.29 0.54 38.84
N ALA A 158 5.35 1.23 39.31
CA ALA A 158 6.07 2.22 38.54
C ALA A 158 6.77 1.59 37.31
N THR A 159 7.36 0.41 37.47
CA THR A 159 8.04 -0.35 36.39
C THR A 159 7.05 -0.77 35.31
N VAL A 160 5.91 -1.31 35.72
CA VAL A 160 4.81 -1.69 34.82
C VAL A 160 4.27 -0.49 34.06
N ASN A 161 3.97 0.60 34.76
CA ASN A 161 3.46 1.82 34.15
C ASN A 161 4.46 2.40 33.14
N ALA A 162 5.76 2.39 33.45
CA ALA A 162 6.79 2.82 32.54
C ALA A 162 6.85 1.92 31.29
N ALA A 163 6.77 0.59 31.46
CA ALA A 163 6.76 -0.37 30.35
C ALA A 163 5.57 -0.13 29.41
N GLU A 164 4.36 -0.03 29.95
CA GLU A 164 3.16 0.26 29.15
C GLU A 164 3.21 1.63 28.44
N ARG A 165 3.80 2.65 29.09
CA ARG A 165 3.97 3.96 28.45
C ARG A 165 4.96 3.93 27.30
N ILE A 166 6.07 3.22 27.47
CA ILE A 166 7.09 3.03 26.41
C ILE A 166 6.47 2.32 25.23
N GLU A 167 5.72 1.25 25.46
CA GLU A 167 5.05 0.51 24.39
C GLU A 167 4.01 1.37 23.66
N ARG A 168 3.18 2.13 24.39
CA ARG A 168 2.23 3.08 23.78
C ARG A 168 2.92 4.17 22.97
N LEU A 169 4.07 4.67 23.43
CA LEU A 169 4.85 5.69 22.71
C LEU A 169 5.51 5.09 21.46
N ASN A 170 6.09 3.90 21.55
CA ASN A 170 6.67 3.21 20.40
C ASN A 170 5.62 2.93 19.32
N ASN A 171 4.44 2.44 19.71
CA ASN A 171 3.34 2.23 18.79
C ASN A 171 2.86 3.54 18.13
N ARG A 172 2.84 4.67 18.87
CA ARG A 172 2.53 5.98 18.30
C ARG A 172 3.60 6.49 17.33
N VAL A 173 4.88 6.32 17.68
CA VAL A 173 6.01 6.71 16.81
C VAL A 173 5.98 5.89 15.52
N GLU A 174 5.73 4.58 15.60
CA GLU A 174 5.57 3.70 14.44
C GLU A 174 4.39 4.14 13.56
N ASP A 175 3.23 4.44 14.17
CA ASP A 175 2.05 4.97 13.49
C ASP A 175 2.33 6.31 12.79
N GLU A 176 3.04 7.23 13.47
CA GLU A 176 3.41 8.52 12.90
C GLU A 176 4.48 8.39 11.81
N HIS A 177 5.42 7.46 11.98
CA HIS A 177 6.43 7.17 10.95
C HIS A 177 5.79 6.57 9.70
N GLN A 178 4.86 5.63 9.83
CA GLN A 178 4.08 5.09 8.73
C GLN A 178 3.23 6.17 8.04
N ARG A 179 2.59 7.05 8.80
CA ARG A 179 1.87 8.21 8.24
C ARG A 179 2.81 9.16 7.51
N ALA A 180 3.95 9.52 8.12
CA ALA A 180 4.93 10.40 7.50
C ALA A 180 5.54 9.79 6.24
N GLU A 181 5.72 8.46 6.17
CA GLU A 181 6.22 7.76 4.99
C GLU A 181 5.19 7.74 3.87
N VAL A 182 3.90 7.52 4.20
CA VAL A 182 2.78 7.66 3.27
C VAL A 182 2.66 9.11 2.75
N TYR A 183 2.76 10.10 3.63
CA TYR A 183 2.76 11.52 3.22
C TYR A 183 4.01 11.88 2.40
N ARG A 184 5.17 11.30 2.69
CA ARG A 184 6.40 11.51 1.93
C ARG A 184 6.33 10.86 0.55
N GLN A 185 5.76 9.67 0.44
CA GLN A 185 5.48 9.02 -0.84
C GLN A 185 4.44 9.81 -1.64
N ALA A 186 3.40 10.33 -1.01
CA ALA A 186 2.39 11.18 -1.64
C ALA A 186 2.95 12.57 -2.04
N SER A 187 3.83 13.17 -1.23
CA SER A 187 4.44 14.48 -1.51
C SER A 187 5.69 14.42 -2.40
N GLY A 188 6.37 13.27 -2.48
CA GLY A 188 7.49 13.03 -3.38
C GLY A 188 7.08 12.65 -4.80
N GLN A 189 5.81 12.33 -5.04
CA GLN A 189 5.23 12.29 -6.37
C GLN A 189 5.07 13.74 -6.83
N GLN A 190 6.07 14.24 -7.59
CA GLN A 190 5.91 15.46 -8.39
C GLN A 190 4.51 15.42 -9.00
N ASN A 191 3.77 16.55 -8.96
CA ASN A 191 2.48 16.73 -9.63
C ASN A 191 2.63 16.27 -11.09
N ARG A 192 2.43 14.98 -11.35
CA ARG A 192 2.38 14.44 -12.70
C ARG A 192 1.01 14.81 -13.24
N GLU A 193 0.96 15.86 -14.02
CA GLU A 193 -0.26 16.33 -14.67
C GLU A 193 -0.73 15.32 -15.73
N LEU A 194 -2.04 15.22 -15.88
CA LEU A 194 -2.66 14.49 -16.99
C LEU A 194 -2.47 15.29 -18.27
N ILE A 195 -1.47 14.91 -19.08
CA ILE A 195 -1.09 15.64 -20.31
C ILE A 195 -1.84 15.06 -21.51
N GLY A 196 -2.54 15.93 -22.28
CA GLY A 196 -3.21 15.56 -23.51
C GLY A 196 -4.14 16.65 -24.02
N GLN A 197 -4.41 16.63 -25.33
CA GLN A 197 -5.31 17.57 -26.03
C GLN A 197 -6.30 16.86 -26.94
N SER A 198 -6.16 15.54 -27.11
CA SER A 198 -7.06 14.73 -27.93
C SER A 198 -8.50 14.76 -27.40
N LYS A 199 -9.46 14.49 -28.27
CA LYS A 199 -10.87 14.38 -27.85
C LYS A 199 -11.09 13.30 -26.81
N ALA A 200 -10.38 12.17 -26.93
CA ALA A 200 -10.45 11.08 -25.96
C ALA A 200 -9.94 11.52 -24.59
N HIS A 201 -8.81 12.25 -24.55
CA HIS A 201 -8.26 12.78 -23.31
C HIS A 201 -9.18 13.83 -22.65
N LYS A 202 -9.74 14.75 -23.43
CA LYS A 202 -10.67 15.78 -22.90
C LYS A 202 -11.90 15.15 -22.27
N ARG A 203 -12.50 14.15 -22.91
CA ARG A 203 -13.63 13.39 -22.34
C ARG A 203 -13.25 12.71 -21.03
N LEU A 204 -12.07 12.08 -20.97
CA LEU A 204 -11.58 11.48 -19.73
C LEU A 204 -11.47 12.52 -18.60
N VAL A 205 -10.94 13.72 -18.86
CA VAL A 205 -10.85 14.80 -17.86
C VAL A 205 -12.24 15.29 -17.44
N GLU A 206 -13.19 15.40 -18.35
CA GLU A 206 -14.59 15.75 -18.04
C GLU A 206 -15.23 14.72 -17.12
N GLU A 207 -15.04 13.42 -17.39
CA GLU A 207 -15.53 12.32 -16.53
C GLU A 207 -14.85 12.30 -15.17
N ILE A 208 -13.53 12.56 -15.11
CA ILE A 208 -12.79 12.69 -13.84
C ILE A 208 -13.39 13.80 -12.96
N ASN A 209 -13.64 14.97 -13.53
CA ASN A 209 -14.21 16.11 -12.81
C ASN A 209 -15.65 15.81 -12.34
N LEU A 210 -16.45 15.14 -13.18
CA LEU A 210 -17.80 14.74 -12.83
C LEU A 210 -17.83 13.78 -11.64
N VAL A 211 -17.06 12.68 -11.72
CA VAL A 211 -17.06 11.67 -10.66
C VAL A 211 -16.25 12.11 -9.43
N GLY A 212 -15.28 13.00 -9.63
CA GLY A 212 -14.48 13.59 -8.54
C GLY A 212 -15.37 14.18 -7.46
N GLY A 213 -16.37 14.98 -7.84
CA GLY A 213 -17.31 15.63 -6.92
C GLY A 213 -18.24 14.70 -6.13
N SER A 214 -18.17 13.38 -6.33
CA SER A 214 -18.99 12.37 -5.65
C SER A 214 -18.17 11.45 -4.74
N ASP A 215 -18.84 10.74 -3.82
CA ASP A 215 -18.23 9.67 -3.01
C ASP A 215 -18.43 8.26 -3.63
N LEU A 216 -18.84 8.19 -4.89
CA LEU A 216 -19.03 6.91 -5.58
C LEU A 216 -17.72 6.14 -5.70
N THR A 217 -17.83 4.80 -5.63
CA THR A 217 -16.73 3.90 -5.97
C THR A 217 -16.46 4.00 -7.47
N VAL A 218 -15.20 4.20 -7.86
CA VAL A 218 -14.77 4.31 -9.26
C VAL A 218 -13.94 3.10 -9.64
N LEU A 219 -14.30 2.45 -10.74
CA LEU A 219 -13.51 1.39 -11.33
C LEU A 219 -12.81 1.90 -12.60
N ILE A 220 -11.52 2.14 -12.51
CA ILE A 220 -10.68 2.59 -13.62
C ILE A 220 -10.24 1.36 -14.41
N THR A 221 -10.60 1.31 -15.69
CA THR A 221 -10.18 0.26 -16.60
C THR A 221 -9.29 0.81 -17.71
N GLY A 222 -8.41 -0.01 -18.23
CA GLY A 222 -7.51 0.36 -19.32
C GLY A 222 -6.24 -0.47 -19.33
N GLU A 223 -5.54 -0.43 -20.45
CA GLU A 223 -4.31 -1.20 -20.66
C GLU A 223 -3.22 -0.85 -19.66
N THR A 224 -2.25 -1.74 -19.52
CA THR A 224 -1.05 -1.45 -18.71
C THR A 224 -0.29 -0.25 -19.26
N GLY A 225 0.15 0.65 -18.37
CA GLY A 225 0.95 1.82 -18.75
C GLY A 225 0.18 3.03 -19.30
N VAL A 226 -1.17 3.03 -19.29
CA VAL A 226 -1.98 4.19 -19.76
C VAL A 226 -2.02 5.34 -18.74
N GLY A 227 -1.62 5.12 -17.47
CA GLY A 227 -1.62 6.13 -16.41
C GLY A 227 -2.83 6.05 -15.46
N LYS A 228 -3.37 4.84 -15.19
CA LYS A 228 -4.51 4.64 -14.26
C LYS A 228 -4.28 5.25 -12.87
N GLU A 229 -3.05 5.19 -12.35
CA GLU A 229 -2.68 5.80 -11.08
C GLU A 229 -2.82 7.33 -11.09
N LEU A 230 -2.39 7.99 -12.17
CA LEU A 230 -2.55 9.46 -12.32
C LEU A 230 -4.02 9.85 -12.41
N VAL A 231 -4.84 9.03 -13.06
CA VAL A 231 -6.29 9.22 -13.10
C VAL A 231 -6.91 9.10 -11.71
N ALA A 232 -6.48 8.11 -10.90
CA ALA A 232 -6.94 7.97 -9.51
C ALA A 232 -6.57 9.18 -8.65
N GLN A 233 -5.33 9.69 -8.79
CA GLN A 233 -4.88 10.90 -8.11
C GLN A 233 -5.69 12.14 -8.54
N ALA A 234 -6.00 12.28 -9.84
CA ALA A 234 -6.82 13.38 -10.35
C ALA A 234 -8.26 13.32 -9.84
N ILE A 235 -8.88 12.12 -9.76
CA ILE A 235 -10.21 11.93 -9.17
C ILE A 235 -10.20 12.32 -7.69
N HIS A 236 -9.18 11.94 -6.94
CA HIS A 236 -9.03 12.32 -5.53
C HIS A 236 -8.87 13.83 -5.38
N ALA A 237 -8.00 14.46 -6.17
CA ALA A 237 -7.77 15.90 -6.16
C ALA A 237 -9.02 16.72 -6.51
N ALA A 238 -9.93 16.18 -7.34
CA ALA A 238 -11.21 16.79 -7.69
C ALA A 238 -12.34 16.47 -6.67
N SER A 239 -12.03 15.80 -5.54
CA SER A 239 -13.02 15.31 -4.59
C SER A 239 -13.17 16.20 -3.36
N PRO A 240 -14.29 16.09 -2.60
CA PRO A 240 -14.43 16.71 -1.29
C PRO A 240 -13.39 16.25 -0.26
N ARG A 241 -12.67 15.15 -0.55
CA ARG A 241 -11.62 14.58 0.30
C ARG A 241 -10.20 14.93 -0.18
N ALA A 242 -10.04 15.95 -1.05
CA ALA A 242 -8.73 16.34 -1.61
C ALA A 242 -7.68 16.69 -0.54
N ASP A 243 -8.12 17.25 0.61
CA ASP A 243 -7.25 17.57 1.75
C ASP A 243 -6.98 16.37 2.68
N LYS A 244 -7.57 15.20 2.40
CA LYS A 244 -7.42 13.99 3.17
C LYS A 244 -6.40 13.05 2.51
N PRO A 245 -5.88 12.04 3.24
CA PRO A 245 -4.90 11.14 2.64
C PRO A 245 -5.50 10.31 1.49
N ILE A 246 -4.73 10.13 0.42
CA ILE A 246 -4.92 9.06 -0.54
C ILE A 246 -3.88 7.97 -0.26
N ILE A 247 -4.36 6.78 0.08
CA ILE A 247 -3.53 5.61 0.36
C ILE A 247 -3.61 4.67 -0.82
N SER A 248 -2.48 4.23 -1.35
CA SER A 248 -2.43 3.29 -2.48
C SER A 248 -1.91 1.91 -2.07
N LEU A 249 -2.44 0.88 -2.72
CA LEU A 249 -1.92 -0.49 -2.65
C LEU A 249 -1.98 -1.11 -4.05
N ASN A 250 -0.85 -1.66 -4.50
CA ASN A 250 -0.81 -2.50 -5.69
C ASN A 250 -1.01 -3.96 -5.29
N CYS A 251 -2.13 -4.55 -5.73
CA CYS A 251 -2.53 -5.90 -5.35
C CYS A 251 -1.73 -7.00 -6.06
N ALA A 252 -1.10 -6.70 -7.20
CA ALA A 252 -0.26 -7.65 -7.94
C ALA A 252 1.16 -7.78 -7.37
N ALA A 253 1.61 -6.82 -6.57
CA ALA A 253 3.00 -6.77 -6.10
C ALA A 253 3.29 -7.67 -4.88
N LEU A 254 2.25 -8.24 -4.25
CA LEU A 254 2.35 -8.96 -2.97
C LEU A 254 1.65 -10.33 -3.06
N PRO A 255 2.13 -11.35 -2.33
CA PRO A 255 1.39 -12.59 -2.10
C PRO A 255 0.07 -12.33 -1.35
N ASP A 256 -0.96 -13.16 -1.57
CA ASP A 256 -2.32 -12.99 -1.02
C ASP A 256 -2.36 -12.77 0.50
N THR A 257 -1.56 -13.50 1.26
CA THR A 257 -1.48 -13.38 2.73
C THR A 257 -0.96 -12.01 3.17
N LEU A 258 -0.03 -11.43 2.39
CA LEU A 258 0.49 -10.10 2.65
C LEU A 258 -0.48 -9.02 2.19
N VAL A 259 -1.16 -9.21 1.05
CA VAL A 259 -2.23 -8.29 0.60
C VAL A 259 -3.31 -8.17 1.67
N GLU A 260 -3.73 -9.29 2.25
CA GLU A 260 -4.73 -9.32 3.31
C GLU A 260 -4.25 -8.56 4.56
N SER A 261 -3.02 -8.82 5.00
CA SER A 261 -2.40 -8.13 6.13
C SER A 261 -2.21 -6.62 5.89
N GLU A 262 -1.80 -6.22 4.68
CA GLU A 262 -1.67 -4.81 4.31
C GLU A 262 -3.03 -4.09 4.28
N LEU A 263 -4.07 -4.72 3.74
CA LEU A 263 -5.40 -4.12 3.63
C LEU A 263 -6.08 -3.96 5.00
N PHE A 264 -6.13 -5.05 5.79
CA PHE A 264 -6.96 -5.12 7.00
C PHE A 264 -6.17 -4.92 8.28
N GLY A 265 -4.82 -5.01 8.23
CA GLY A 265 -3.97 -5.02 9.42
C GLY A 265 -3.99 -6.36 10.15
N HIS A 266 -3.16 -6.49 11.16
CA HIS A 266 -3.08 -7.69 11.98
C HIS A 266 -2.75 -7.34 13.43
N VAL A 267 -3.11 -8.25 14.34
CA VAL A 267 -2.63 -8.23 15.72
C VAL A 267 -1.44 -9.18 15.88
N ARG A 268 -0.65 -8.95 16.90
CA ARG A 268 0.47 -9.82 17.27
C ARG A 268 0.03 -11.28 17.35
N GLY A 269 0.77 -12.17 16.70
CA GLY A 269 0.48 -13.61 16.68
C GLY A 269 -0.57 -14.06 15.66
N ALA A 270 -1.09 -13.17 14.82
CA ALA A 270 -2.09 -13.52 13.80
C ALA A 270 -1.57 -14.53 12.76
N PHE A 271 -0.26 -14.52 12.50
CA PHE A 271 0.42 -15.48 11.62
C PHE A 271 1.90 -15.57 11.98
N THR A 272 2.61 -16.57 11.46
CA THR A 272 4.06 -16.74 11.67
C THR A 272 4.84 -15.52 11.15
N GLY A 273 5.41 -14.72 12.08
CA GLY A 273 6.11 -13.48 11.77
C GLY A 273 5.35 -12.20 12.15
N ALA A 274 4.12 -12.28 12.64
CA ALA A 274 3.38 -11.14 13.19
C ALA A 274 3.91 -10.79 14.60
N MET A 275 5.00 -10.05 14.66
CA MET A 275 5.69 -9.69 15.92
C MET A 275 4.95 -8.59 16.68
N ASN A 276 4.30 -7.66 15.99
CA ASN A 276 3.61 -6.50 16.55
C ASN A 276 2.24 -6.33 15.93
N ASP A 277 1.39 -5.50 16.55
CA ASP A 277 0.14 -5.05 15.95
C ASP A 277 0.44 -4.08 14.81
N ARG A 278 -0.27 -4.22 13.67
CA ARG A 278 -0.12 -3.32 12.53
C ARG A 278 -1.47 -2.89 11.98
N ARG A 279 -1.63 -1.59 11.76
CA ARG A 279 -2.82 -1.05 11.10
C ARG A 279 -2.82 -1.34 9.61
N GLY A 280 -4.01 -1.65 9.08
CA GLY A 280 -4.20 -1.85 7.65
C GLY A 280 -4.41 -0.56 6.87
N LYS A 281 -4.30 -0.66 5.54
CA LYS A 281 -4.50 0.47 4.61
C LYS A 281 -5.90 1.11 4.74
N PHE A 282 -6.93 0.34 5.07
CA PHE A 282 -8.27 0.89 5.35
C PHE A 282 -8.28 1.81 6.57
N GLU A 283 -7.61 1.42 7.64
CA GLU A 283 -7.51 2.28 8.83
C GLU A 283 -6.69 3.55 8.55
N LEU A 284 -5.61 3.43 7.77
CA LEU A 284 -4.77 4.57 7.37
C LEU A 284 -5.50 5.53 6.43
N ALA A 285 -6.40 5.01 5.59
CA ALA A 285 -7.20 5.80 4.65
C ALA A 285 -8.49 6.35 5.27
N ASN A 286 -8.74 6.12 6.56
CA ASN A 286 -9.98 6.53 7.22
C ASN A 286 -10.23 8.06 7.11
N GLY A 287 -11.41 8.43 6.64
CA GLY A 287 -11.80 9.81 6.31
C GLY A 287 -11.28 10.29 4.94
N GLY A 288 -10.45 9.51 4.25
CA GLY A 288 -9.80 9.81 2.97
C GLY A 288 -10.19 8.87 1.83
N THR A 289 -9.20 8.54 0.99
CA THR A 289 -9.39 7.70 -0.20
C THR A 289 -8.41 6.53 -0.19
N LEU A 290 -8.89 5.32 -0.51
CA LEU A 290 -8.07 4.14 -0.77
C LEU A 290 -8.05 3.87 -2.26
N PHE A 291 -6.86 3.82 -2.85
CA PHE A 291 -6.63 3.42 -4.22
C PHE A 291 -6.09 1.99 -4.28
N LEU A 292 -6.82 1.09 -4.93
CA LEU A 292 -6.41 -0.29 -5.16
C LEU A 292 -6.05 -0.47 -6.63
N ASP A 293 -4.76 -0.66 -6.91
CA ASP A 293 -4.30 -0.97 -8.26
C ASP A 293 -4.27 -2.48 -8.51
N GLU A 294 -4.58 -2.88 -9.73
CA GLU A 294 -4.66 -4.27 -10.20
C GLU A 294 -5.56 -5.15 -9.34
N VAL A 295 -6.80 -4.67 -9.05
CA VAL A 295 -7.80 -5.39 -8.24
C VAL A 295 -8.23 -6.74 -8.84
N GLY A 296 -8.00 -6.95 -10.14
CA GLY A 296 -8.25 -8.23 -10.81
C GLY A 296 -7.33 -9.37 -10.36
N GLU A 297 -6.26 -9.06 -9.60
CA GLU A 297 -5.33 -10.06 -9.04
C GLU A 297 -5.75 -10.58 -7.66
N LEU A 298 -6.77 -9.98 -7.04
CA LEU A 298 -7.21 -10.36 -5.69
C LEU A 298 -7.81 -11.76 -5.65
N SER A 299 -7.43 -12.55 -4.64
CA SER A 299 -8.05 -13.86 -4.39
C SER A 299 -9.51 -13.74 -3.94
N LEU A 300 -10.30 -14.78 -4.17
CA LEU A 300 -11.73 -14.82 -3.78
C LEU A 300 -11.95 -14.57 -2.28
N THR A 301 -11.01 -14.97 -1.45
CA THR A 301 -11.03 -14.76 0.01
C THR A 301 -10.91 -13.27 0.35
N VAL A 302 -9.94 -12.58 -0.26
CA VAL A 302 -9.73 -11.14 -0.05
C VAL A 302 -10.91 -10.34 -0.61
N GLN A 303 -11.45 -10.74 -1.79
CA GLN A 303 -12.65 -10.12 -2.38
C GLN A 303 -13.84 -10.17 -1.42
N ALA A 304 -14.08 -11.32 -0.74
CA ALA A 304 -15.18 -11.48 0.23
C ALA A 304 -15.02 -10.54 1.45
N LYS A 305 -13.81 -10.43 1.99
CA LYS A 305 -13.52 -9.52 3.11
C LYS A 305 -13.66 -8.05 2.71
N LEU A 306 -13.14 -7.68 1.53
CA LEU A 306 -13.30 -6.34 0.97
C LEU A 306 -14.77 -5.96 0.80
N LEU A 307 -15.57 -6.88 0.26
CA LEU A 307 -17.01 -6.65 0.08
C LEU A 307 -17.68 -6.29 1.41
N ARG A 308 -17.36 -7.02 2.49
CA ARG A 308 -17.90 -6.74 3.83
C ARG A 308 -17.55 -5.31 4.27
N VAL A 309 -16.30 -4.90 4.15
CA VAL A 309 -15.87 -3.53 4.52
C VAL A 309 -16.60 -2.48 3.67
N LEU A 310 -16.75 -2.70 2.36
CA LEU A 310 -17.41 -1.76 1.45
C LEU A 310 -18.92 -1.66 1.66
N GLN A 311 -19.56 -2.68 2.24
CA GLN A 311 -21.00 -2.70 2.51
C GLN A 311 -21.35 -2.07 3.86
N SER A 312 -20.60 -2.41 4.91
CA SER A 312 -20.91 -2.03 6.28
C SER A 312 -19.99 -0.98 6.89
N GLY A 313 -18.83 -0.72 6.27
CA GLY A 313 -17.77 0.08 6.87
C GLY A 313 -17.04 -0.62 8.02
N GLN A 314 -17.38 -1.90 8.31
CA GLN A 314 -16.80 -2.65 9.42
C GLN A 314 -15.54 -3.38 8.98
N LEU A 315 -14.45 -3.10 9.64
CA LEU A 315 -13.13 -3.68 9.46
C LEU A 315 -12.75 -4.55 10.64
N GLN A 316 -12.20 -5.72 10.39
CA GLN A 316 -11.65 -6.62 11.39
C GLN A 316 -10.20 -6.93 11.05
N ARG A 317 -9.27 -6.73 12.00
CA ARG A 317 -7.86 -7.08 11.82
C ARG A 317 -7.67 -8.60 11.85
N LEU A 318 -6.68 -9.09 11.13
CA LEU A 318 -6.30 -10.50 11.18
C LEU A 318 -5.92 -10.90 12.62
N GLY A 319 -6.49 -12.02 13.08
CA GLY A 319 -6.26 -12.52 14.43
C GLY A 319 -7.01 -11.78 15.55
N SER A 320 -7.91 -10.85 15.23
CA SER A 320 -8.69 -10.11 16.21
C SER A 320 -10.19 -10.26 15.92
N ASP A 321 -10.99 -10.36 16.99
CA ASP A 321 -12.46 -10.33 16.90
C ASP A 321 -13.04 -8.92 17.07
N LYS A 322 -12.18 -7.91 17.27
CA LYS A 322 -12.62 -6.51 17.42
C LYS A 322 -12.94 -5.90 16.06
N GLU A 323 -14.12 -5.32 15.94
CA GLU A 323 -14.55 -4.58 14.75
C GLU A 323 -14.22 -3.09 14.90
N HIS A 324 -13.74 -2.49 13.82
CA HIS A 324 -13.44 -1.07 13.69
C HIS A 324 -14.32 -0.47 12.60
N GLN A 325 -14.88 0.70 12.85
CA GLN A 325 -15.63 1.43 11.82
C GLN A 325 -14.69 2.29 11.00
N VAL A 326 -14.77 2.22 9.68
CA VAL A 326 -13.99 3.03 8.75
C VAL A 326 -14.88 3.69 7.69
N ASP A 327 -14.57 4.94 7.37
CA ASP A 327 -15.19 5.69 6.28
C ASP A 327 -14.15 5.99 5.22
N VAL A 328 -14.16 5.24 4.12
CA VAL A 328 -13.13 5.31 3.07
C VAL A 328 -13.80 5.36 1.70
N ARG A 329 -13.46 6.37 0.89
CA ARG A 329 -13.79 6.38 -0.53
C ARG A 329 -12.87 5.40 -1.26
N LEU A 330 -13.44 4.50 -2.07
CA LEU A 330 -12.65 3.53 -2.84
C LEU A 330 -12.52 3.96 -4.31
N ILE A 331 -11.29 3.93 -4.82
CA ILE A 331 -10.96 3.96 -6.26
C ILE A 331 -10.21 2.67 -6.56
N ALA A 332 -10.65 1.93 -7.57
CA ALA A 332 -10.04 0.67 -7.97
C ALA A 332 -9.55 0.75 -9.42
N ALA A 333 -8.45 0.09 -9.76
CA ALA A 333 -7.95 0.03 -11.12
C ALA A 333 -7.60 -1.40 -11.53
N THR A 334 -7.77 -1.71 -12.82
CA THR A 334 -7.36 -3.00 -13.39
C THR A 334 -7.14 -2.89 -14.90
N ASN A 335 -6.30 -3.77 -15.44
CA ASN A 335 -6.15 -4.01 -16.87
C ASN A 335 -6.94 -5.23 -17.36
N ARG A 336 -7.55 -6.02 -16.44
CA ARG A 336 -8.33 -7.22 -16.77
C ARG A 336 -9.79 -6.89 -17.07
N ASP A 337 -10.42 -7.70 -17.92
CA ASP A 337 -11.87 -7.69 -18.08
C ASP A 337 -12.51 -8.45 -16.90
N LEU A 338 -12.92 -7.70 -15.86
CA LEU A 338 -13.53 -8.30 -14.69
C LEU A 338 -14.86 -9.01 -14.99
N ALA A 339 -15.60 -8.61 -16.05
CA ALA A 339 -16.82 -9.27 -16.44
C ALA A 339 -16.52 -10.69 -16.98
N GLU A 340 -15.41 -10.87 -17.71
CA GLU A 340 -14.95 -12.18 -18.14
C GLU A 340 -14.42 -13.01 -16.96
N GLU A 341 -13.69 -12.37 -16.01
CA GLU A 341 -13.23 -13.03 -14.79
C GLU A 341 -14.40 -13.55 -13.93
N VAL A 342 -15.53 -12.82 -13.87
CA VAL A 342 -16.78 -13.25 -13.21
C VAL A 342 -17.38 -14.46 -13.94
N ARG A 343 -17.48 -14.43 -15.27
CA ARG A 343 -18.01 -15.55 -16.06
C ARG A 343 -17.19 -16.83 -15.89
N SER A 344 -15.88 -16.69 -15.76
CA SER A 344 -14.97 -17.82 -15.54
C SER A 344 -14.86 -18.28 -14.08
N GLY A 345 -15.58 -17.65 -13.15
CA GLY A 345 -15.58 -17.99 -11.73
C GLY A 345 -14.33 -17.58 -10.95
N ARG A 346 -13.42 -16.82 -11.55
CA ARG A 346 -12.20 -16.30 -10.89
C ARG A 346 -12.44 -15.01 -10.12
N TYR A 347 -13.59 -14.36 -10.34
CA TYR A 347 -13.98 -13.13 -9.65
C TYR A 347 -15.44 -13.21 -9.18
N ARG A 348 -15.74 -12.66 -8.00
CA ARG A 348 -17.09 -12.70 -7.43
C ARG A 348 -17.99 -11.65 -8.09
N ALA A 349 -19.17 -12.04 -8.51
CA ALA A 349 -20.15 -11.14 -9.13
C ALA A 349 -20.62 -10.03 -8.18
N ASP A 350 -20.84 -10.36 -6.89
CA ASP A 350 -21.27 -9.39 -5.87
C ASP A 350 -20.21 -8.29 -5.63
N PHE A 351 -18.94 -8.66 -5.60
CA PHE A 351 -17.83 -7.72 -5.44
C PHE A 351 -17.64 -6.86 -6.71
N TYR A 352 -17.73 -7.47 -7.90
CA TYR A 352 -17.69 -6.74 -9.17
C TYR A 352 -18.75 -5.63 -9.23
N HIS A 353 -20.01 -5.93 -8.89
CA HIS A 353 -21.07 -4.92 -8.88
C HIS A 353 -20.85 -3.81 -7.86
N ARG A 354 -20.19 -4.11 -6.74
CA ARG A 354 -19.86 -3.09 -5.73
C ARG A 354 -18.69 -2.19 -6.17
N LEU A 355 -17.75 -2.71 -6.96
CA LEU A 355 -16.64 -1.93 -7.52
C LEU A 355 -17.07 -1.12 -8.76
N SER A 356 -17.89 -1.70 -9.63
CA SER A 356 -18.30 -1.13 -10.92
C SER A 356 -19.50 -0.19 -10.80
N VAL A 357 -19.52 0.65 -9.76
CA VAL A 357 -20.56 1.68 -9.60
C VAL A 357 -20.38 2.77 -10.65
N TYR A 358 -19.15 3.25 -10.83
CA TYR A 358 -18.80 4.17 -11.90
C TYR A 358 -17.59 3.61 -12.68
N PRO A 359 -17.80 2.95 -13.80
CA PRO A 359 -16.70 2.49 -14.66
C PRO A 359 -16.11 3.66 -15.45
N LEU A 360 -14.78 3.84 -15.40
CA LEU A 360 -14.05 4.87 -16.11
C LEU A 360 -12.97 4.23 -16.99
N LEU A 361 -13.10 4.38 -18.31
CA LEU A 361 -12.13 3.83 -19.26
C LEU A 361 -11.04 4.84 -19.58
N VAL A 362 -9.78 4.47 -19.36
CA VAL A 362 -8.62 5.26 -19.77
C VAL A 362 -8.20 4.81 -21.18
N PRO A 363 -8.23 5.71 -22.17
CA PRO A 363 -7.91 5.37 -23.55
C PRO A 363 -6.43 5.00 -23.72
N ALA A 364 -6.16 4.01 -24.57
CA ALA A 364 -4.81 3.64 -24.96
C ALA A 364 -4.13 4.79 -25.71
N LEU A 365 -2.79 4.86 -25.69
CA LEU A 365 -2.03 5.95 -26.29
C LEU A 365 -2.25 6.05 -27.80
N ARG A 366 -2.43 4.91 -28.50
CA ARG A 366 -2.76 4.85 -29.94
C ARG A 366 -4.09 5.52 -30.28
N ASP A 367 -5.05 5.56 -29.33
CA ASP A 367 -6.38 6.17 -29.51
C ASP A 367 -6.39 7.67 -29.17
N ARG A 368 -5.25 8.20 -28.70
CA ARG A 368 -5.07 9.60 -28.30
C ARG A 368 -4.39 10.45 -29.40
N GLY A 369 -4.20 9.88 -30.58
CA GLY A 369 -3.69 10.57 -31.76
C GLY A 369 -2.36 11.29 -31.51
N ARG A 370 -2.36 12.64 -31.62
CA ARG A 370 -1.12 13.43 -31.49
C ARG A 370 -0.65 13.65 -30.05
N ASP A 371 -1.34 13.16 -29.03
CA ASP A 371 -0.90 13.29 -27.63
C ASP A 371 0.45 12.59 -27.40
N VAL A 372 0.81 11.61 -28.22
CA VAL A 372 2.13 10.98 -28.16
C VAL A 372 3.26 12.01 -28.30
N LEU A 373 3.11 13.02 -29.15
CA LEU A 373 4.12 14.08 -29.34
C LEU A 373 4.15 15.05 -28.15
N LEU A 374 3.00 15.36 -27.57
CA LEU A 374 2.92 16.18 -26.35
C LEU A 374 3.61 15.51 -25.16
N LEU A 375 3.31 14.23 -24.95
CA LEU A 375 3.95 13.41 -23.91
C LEU A 375 5.45 13.26 -24.16
N SER A 376 5.85 13.08 -25.42
CA SER A 376 7.28 13.04 -25.79
C SER A 376 7.99 14.34 -25.42
N GLY A 377 7.38 15.50 -25.72
CA GLY A 377 7.91 16.81 -25.35
C GLY A 377 8.10 16.95 -23.83
N TYR A 378 7.12 16.50 -23.06
CA TYR A 378 7.21 16.48 -21.61
C TYR A 378 8.37 15.58 -21.11
N PHE A 379 8.49 14.36 -21.61
CA PHE A 379 9.58 13.46 -21.23
C PHE A 379 10.96 13.93 -21.71
N LEU A 380 11.03 14.58 -22.87
CA LEU A 380 12.26 15.22 -23.35
C LEU A 380 12.73 16.31 -22.37
N GLU A 381 11.83 17.16 -21.91
CA GLU A 381 12.17 18.23 -20.97
C GLU A 381 12.63 17.67 -19.61
N GLN A 382 11.96 16.63 -19.10
CA GLN A 382 12.41 15.94 -17.89
C GLN A 382 13.83 15.35 -18.04
N ASN A 383 14.09 14.68 -19.16
CA ASN A 383 15.40 14.08 -19.41
C ASN A 383 16.47 15.15 -19.68
N ARG A 384 16.11 16.24 -20.40
CA ARG A 384 16.98 17.40 -20.58
C ARG A 384 17.49 17.94 -19.25
N SER A 385 16.55 18.17 -18.33
CA SER A 385 16.86 18.69 -16.98
C SER A 385 17.74 17.71 -16.19
N ARG A 386 17.37 16.42 -16.16
CA ARG A 386 18.14 15.37 -15.45
C ARG A 386 19.56 15.20 -15.98
N MET A 387 19.72 15.30 -17.29
CA MET A 387 21.02 15.15 -17.97
C MET A 387 21.82 16.47 -18.01
N GLY A 388 21.24 17.59 -17.57
CA GLY A 388 21.88 18.91 -17.60
C GLY A 388 22.23 19.36 -19.03
N LEU A 389 21.36 19.04 -20.02
CA LEU A 389 21.52 19.46 -21.41
C LEU A 389 20.91 20.85 -21.63
N ASN A 390 21.46 21.63 -22.58
CA ASN A 390 20.88 22.92 -22.93
C ASN A 390 19.57 22.72 -23.73
N SER A 391 19.57 21.76 -24.67
CA SER A 391 18.41 21.43 -25.48
C SER A 391 18.39 19.94 -25.84
N LEU A 392 17.18 19.33 -25.82
CA LEU A 392 16.91 17.96 -26.26
C LEU A 392 15.65 17.99 -27.12
N ARG A 393 15.70 17.51 -28.36
CA ARG A 393 14.58 17.58 -29.30
C ARG A 393 14.46 16.33 -30.16
N LEU A 394 13.30 16.14 -30.78
CA LEU A 394 13.05 15.12 -31.79
C LEU A 394 13.25 15.73 -33.19
N SER A 395 13.88 15.00 -34.07
CA SER A 395 13.88 15.29 -35.51
C SER A 395 12.51 14.97 -36.12
N THR A 396 12.25 15.41 -37.33
CA THR A 396 10.98 15.21 -38.02
C THR A 396 10.69 13.73 -38.31
N ASP A 397 11.72 12.97 -38.68
CA ASP A 397 11.64 11.52 -38.89
C ASP A 397 11.34 10.75 -37.58
N ALA A 398 11.94 11.17 -36.46
CA ALA A 398 11.62 10.62 -35.13
C ALA A 398 10.16 10.89 -34.74
N GLN A 399 9.65 12.09 -35.00
CA GLN A 399 8.24 12.41 -34.73
C GLN A 399 7.29 11.54 -35.57
N ALA A 400 7.62 11.33 -36.85
CA ALA A 400 6.83 10.48 -37.73
C ALA A 400 6.86 9.01 -37.26
N ALA A 401 8.02 8.50 -36.79
CA ALA A 401 8.16 7.16 -36.25
C ALA A 401 7.32 6.97 -34.98
N LEU A 402 7.32 7.95 -34.05
CA LEU A 402 6.50 7.90 -32.83
C LEU A 402 4.99 7.89 -33.13
N LEU A 403 4.55 8.63 -34.15
CA LEU A 403 3.14 8.65 -34.58
C LEU A 403 2.70 7.35 -35.26
N ALA A 404 3.61 6.66 -35.94
CA ALA A 404 3.32 5.42 -36.65
C ALA A 404 3.33 4.19 -35.74
N TYR A 405 3.93 4.28 -34.53
CA TYR A 405 4.07 3.14 -33.63
C TYR A 405 2.80 2.89 -32.81
N GLY A 406 2.47 1.61 -32.55
CA GLY A 406 1.21 1.20 -31.92
C GLY A 406 1.16 1.28 -30.39
N TRP A 407 2.29 1.52 -29.73
CA TRP A 407 2.42 1.73 -28.27
C TRP A 407 1.79 0.62 -27.41
N PRO A 408 2.17 -0.65 -27.52
CA PRO A 408 1.59 -1.72 -26.71
C PRO A 408 1.80 -1.52 -25.18
N GLY A 409 2.90 -0.88 -24.78
CA GLY A 409 3.19 -0.50 -23.38
C GLY A 409 2.75 0.93 -23.03
N ASN A 410 2.00 1.59 -23.93
CA ASN A 410 1.39 2.89 -23.72
C ASN A 410 2.38 4.00 -23.27
N VAL A 411 1.97 4.84 -22.33
CA VAL A 411 2.75 5.99 -21.83
C VAL A 411 4.02 5.55 -21.10
N ARG A 412 3.98 4.41 -20.40
CA ARG A 412 5.16 3.85 -19.71
C ARG A 412 6.25 3.44 -20.70
N GLU A 413 5.88 2.85 -21.81
CA GLU A 413 6.82 2.48 -22.87
C GLU A 413 7.42 3.74 -23.51
N LEU A 414 6.60 4.77 -23.80
CA LEU A 414 7.05 6.04 -24.34
C LEU A 414 8.05 6.75 -23.41
N GLU A 415 7.77 6.82 -22.11
CA GLU A 415 8.65 7.41 -21.11
C GLU A 415 10.03 6.71 -21.12
N HIS A 416 10.02 5.37 -21.08
CA HIS A 416 11.26 4.58 -21.09
C HIS A 416 12.01 4.70 -22.43
N LEU A 417 11.29 4.73 -23.55
CA LEU A 417 11.90 4.90 -24.86
C LEU A 417 12.65 6.22 -24.94
N ILE A 418 11.99 7.34 -24.64
CA ILE A 418 12.60 8.69 -24.71
C ILE A 418 13.83 8.76 -23.79
N GLY A 419 13.71 8.28 -22.55
CA GLY A 419 14.83 8.28 -21.62
C GLY A 419 16.03 7.47 -22.09
N ARG A 420 15.78 6.25 -22.58
CA ARG A 420 16.82 5.36 -23.13
C ARG A 420 17.48 5.94 -24.37
N SER A 421 16.68 6.48 -25.30
CA SER A 421 17.19 7.06 -26.55
C SER A 421 18.05 8.31 -26.27
N ALA A 422 17.62 9.18 -25.36
CA ALA A 422 18.39 10.34 -24.97
C ALA A 422 19.74 9.96 -24.34
N LEU A 423 19.76 8.93 -23.47
CA LEU A 423 20.98 8.44 -22.84
C LEU A 423 21.94 7.83 -23.86
N LYS A 424 21.43 6.99 -24.79
CA LYS A 424 22.24 6.37 -25.86
C LYS A 424 22.81 7.42 -26.79
N ALA A 425 21.99 8.36 -27.26
CA ALA A 425 22.44 9.42 -28.17
C ALA A 425 23.50 10.31 -27.53
N LEU A 426 23.33 10.65 -26.23
CA LEU A 426 24.36 11.41 -25.48
C LEU A 426 25.66 10.62 -25.33
N GLY A 427 25.59 9.32 -25.07
CA GLY A 427 26.76 8.44 -24.95
C GLY A 427 27.55 8.26 -26.23
N ASN A 428 26.91 8.41 -27.39
CA ASN A 428 27.55 8.35 -28.71
C ASN A 428 28.27 9.66 -29.11
N CYS A 429 28.05 10.76 -28.37
CA CYS A 429 28.71 12.03 -28.64
C CYS A 429 30.11 12.07 -28.00
N LYS A 430 31.14 12.38 -28.80
CA LYS A 430 32.52 12.54 -28.29
C LYS A 430 32.66 13.74 -27.34
N GLU A 431 31.91 14.78 -27.58
CA GLU A 431 31.83 15.99 -26.75
C GLU A 431 30.37 16.26 -26.41
N ARG A 432 30.12 16.92 -25.28
CA ARG A 432 28.76 17.22 -24.84
C ARG A 432 28.09 18.26 -25.75
N PRO A 433 27.05 17.89 -26.52
CA PRO A 433 26.45 18.80 -27.48
C PRO A 433 25.62 19.87 -26.76
N LYS A 434 25.58 21.09 -27.31
CA LYS A 434 24.66 22.14 -26.85
C LYS A 434 23.20 21.79 -27.16
N ILE A 435 22.97 21.14 -28.29
CA ILE A 435 21.66 20.66 -28.75
C ILE A 435 21.80 19.18 -29.10
N LEU A 436 21.07 18.32 -28.39
CA LEU A 436 20.96 16.90 -28.74
C LEU A 436 19.64 16.67 -29.50
N SER A 437 19.74 16.19 -30.74
CA SER A 437 18.59 15.87 -31.58
C SER A 437 18.48 14.35 -31.70
N LEU A 438 17.33 13.80 -31.32
CA LEU A 438 17.03 12.37 -31.47
C LEU A 438 16.44 12.12 -32.85
N SER A 439 17.05 11.27 -33.65
CA SER A 439 16.56 10.79 -34.94
C SER A 439 15.72 9.52 -34.76
N ALA A 440 15.03 9.08 -35.83
CA ALA A 440 14.31 7.81 -35.83
C ALA A 440 15.23 6.61 -35.51
N ALA A 441 16.50 6.67 -35.94
CA ALA A 441 17.49 5.62 -35.64
C ALA A 441 17.84 5.56 -34.14
N ASP A 442 17.84 6.70 -33.42
CA ASP A 442 18.12 6.74 -31.98
C ASP A 442 16.97 6.18 -31.15
N LEU A 443 15.75 6.15 -31.68
CA LEU A 443 14.57 5.65 -30.94
C LEU A 443 14.60 4.12 -30.80
N ASP A 444 15.30 3.39 -31.68
CA ASP A 444 15.42 1.94 -31.63
C ASP A 444 14.04 1.26 -31.42
N LEU A 445 13.02 1.83 -32.09
CA LEU A 445 11.70 1.24 -32.13
C LEU A 445 11.80 -0.11 -32.80
N PRO A 446 11.20 -1.19 -32.24
CA PRO A 446 11.06 -2.42 -32.99
C PRO A 446 10.45 -2.04 -34.33
N HIS A 447 11.12 -2.39 -35.40
CA HIS A 447 10.53 -2.21 -36.72
C HIS A 447 9.21 -2.97 -36.64
N ALA A 448 8.10 -2.24 -36.49
CA ALA A 448 6.85 -2.79 -36.89
C ALA A 448 7.13 -3.24 -38.33
N HIS A 449 7.19 -4.55 -38.54
CA HIS A 449 6.79 -5.05 -39.83
C HIS A 449 5.37 -4.46 -39.98
N ILE A 450 5.31 -3.25 -40.52
CA ILE A 450 4.15 -2.87 -41.26
C ILE A 450 4.13 -3.97 -42.33
N GLU A 451 3.35 -5.03 -42.09
CA GLU A 451 2.66 -5.64 -43.19
C GLU A 451 1.86 -4.49 -43.77
N VAL A 452 2.55 -3.73 -44.57
CA VAL A 452 1.91 -2.97 -45.63
C VAL A 452 1.20 -4.09 -46.37
N SER A 453 -0.06 -4.31 -45.98
CA SER A 453 -1.01 -4.93 -46.88
C SER A 453 -0.79 -4.20 -48.15
N ALA A 454 -0.17 -4.88 -49.11
CA ALA A 454 0.24 -4.32 -50.39
C ALA A 454 -1.01 -4.10 -51.26
N GLU A 455 -1.84 -3.18 -50.80
CA GLU A 455 -2.88 -2.47 -51.54
C GLU A 455 -2.67 -0.95 -51.42
N GLN A 456 -1.42 -0.51 -51.40
CA GLN A 456 -1.12 0.77 -51.99
C GLN A 456 -1.01 0.51 -53.49
N PRO A 457 -1.78 1.23 -54.33
CA PRO A 457 -1.53 1.25 -55.73
C PRO A 457 -0.06 1.66 -55.87
N ALA A 458 0.75 0.79 -56.47
CA ALA A 458 2.13 1.04 -56.76
C ALA A 458 2.30 2.49 -57.17
N ALA A 459 3.01 3.29 -56.36
CA ALA A 459 3.53 4.55 -56.87
C ALA A 459 4.34 4.12 -58.10
N ALA A 460 3.82 4.40 -59.27
CA ALA A 460 4.45 4.12 -60.53
C ALA A 460 5.87 4.64 -60.37
N ALA A 461 6.83 3.73 -60.42
CA ALA A 461 8.23 4.09 -60.52
C ALA A 461 8.28 5.24 -61.54
N VAL A 462 8.77 6.40 -61.11
CA VAL A 462 9.03 7.48 -62.04
C VAL A 462 10.16 6.95 -62.92
N GLU A 463 9.81 6.38 -64.07
CA GLU A 463 10.78 6.07 -65.09
C GLU A 463 11.63 7.31 -65.34
N PRO A 464 12.93 7.18 -65.50
CA PRO A 464 13.79 8.34 -65.77
C PRO A 464 13.19 9.12 -66.94
N VAL A 465 12.87 10.37 -66.69
CA VAL A 465 12.23 11.27 -67.68
C VAL A 465 13.20 11.48 -68.81
N THR A 466 13.03 10.69 -69.85
CA THR A 466 13.66 10.94 -71.15
C THR A 466 12.69 11.81 -71.99
N GLY A 467 12.91 13.11 -71.97
CA GLY A 467 12.08 14.05 -72.70
C GLY A 467 11.97 15.42 -72.04
N ASP A 468 11.43 16.41 -72.79
CA ASP A 468 11.14 17.76 -72.30
C ASP A 468 10.09 17.72 -71.13
N LEU A 469 10.23 18.63 -70.18
CA LEU A 469 9.31 18.81 -69.04
C LEU A 469 7.85 18.87 -69.49
N ARG A 470 7.59 19.46 -70.64
CA ARG A 470 6.27 19.55 -71.19
C ARG A 470 5.68 18.20 -71.58
N GLU A 471 6.46 17.34 -72.23
CA GLU A 471 6.05 15.99 -72.60
C GLU A 471 5.81 15.11 -71.35
N ALA A 472 6.66 15.24 -70.36
CA ALA A 472 6.50 14.53 -69.11
C ALA A 472 5.22 14.94 -68.38
N THR A 473 4.93 16.23 -68.34
CA THR A 473 3.71 16.79 -67.72
C THR A 473 2.44 16.34 -68.46
N GLU A 474 2.47 16.35 -69.80
CA GLU A 474 1.35 15.91 -70.64
C GLU A 474 1.10 14.39 -70.49
N ARG A 475 2.16 13.60 -70.37
CA ARG A 475 2.08 12.14 -70.08
C ARG A 475 1.43 11.86 -68.73
N TYR A 476 1.89 12.54 -67.68
CA TYR A 476 1.32 12.43 -66.34
C TYR A 476 -0.17 12.88 -66.30
N GLN A 477 -0.52 13.97 -66.97
CA GLN A 477 -1.90 14.41 -67.07
C GLN A 477 -2.79 13.40 -67.81
N ARG A 478 -2.32 12.74 -68.87
CA ARG A 478 -3.04 11.66 -69.54
C ARG A 478 -3.29 10.49 -68.64
N GLN A 479 -2.26 10.03 -67.91
CA GLN A 479 -2.39 8.92 -66.94
C GLN A 479 -3.39 9.22 -65.84
N LEU A 480 -3.30 10.41 -65.23
CA LEU A 480 -4.18 10.84 -64.15
C LEU A 480 -5.65 10.92 -64.59
N ILE A 481 -5.90 11.56 -65.74
CA ILE A 481 -7.23 11.68 -66.31
C ILE A 481 -7.79 10.31 -66.73
N GLY A 482 -6.98 9.46 -67.35
CA GLY A 482 -7.34 8.08 -67.74
C GLY A 482 -7.77 7.25 -66.56
N ALA A 483 -6.93 7.17 -65.53
CA ALA A 483 -7.21 6.42 -64.32
C ALA A 483 -8.46 6.92 -63.56
N CYS A 484 -8.69 8.24 -63.57
CA CYS A 484 -9.88 8.82 -62.96
C CYS A 484 -11.15 8.49 -63.75
N LEU A 485 -11.10 8.52 -65.08
CA LEU A 485 -12.21 8.15 -65.94
C LEU A 485 -12.57 6.65 -65.82
N GLU A 486 -11.59 5.78 -65.73
CA GLU A 486 -11.81 4.34 -65.49
C GLU A 486 -12.52 4.10 -64.17
N ARG A 487 -12.03 4.70 -63.07
CA ARG A 487 -12.66 4.59 -61.76
C ARG A 487 -14.11 5.07 -61.73
N HIS A 488 -14.47 6.05 -62.56
CA HIS A 488 -15.82 6.58 -62.65
C HIS A 488 -16.61 6.06 -63.84
N HIS A 489 -16.23 4.92 -64.39
CA HIS A 489 -16.92 4.28 -65.51
C HIS A 489 -17.18 5.24 -66.68
N HIS A 490 -16.18 6.04 -67.04
CA HIS A 490 -16.21 7.08 -68.09
C HIS A 490 -17.22 8.19 -67.85
N ASN A 491 -17.64 8.44 -66.61
CA ASN A 491 -18.49 9.57 -66.25
C ASN A 491 -17.66 10.87 -66.10
N TRP A 492 -17.66 11.71 -67.11
CA TRP A 492 -16.90 12.96 -67.16
C TRP A 492 -17.26 13.97 -66.07
N ALA A 493 -18.51 13.98 -65.57
CA ALA A 493 -18.93 14.89 -64.54
C ALA A 493 -18.39 14.49 -63.14
N SER A 494 -18.34 13.19 -62.87
CA SER A 494 -17.79 12.65 -61.61
C SER A 494 -16.27 12.73 -61.59
N ALA A 495 -15.60 12.40 -62.69
CA ALA A 495 -14.16 12.55 -62.84
C ALA A 495 -13.68 14.00 -62.69
N ALA A 496 -14.43 14.97 -63.27
CA ALA A 496 -14.11 16.38 -63.12
C ALA A 496 -14.17 16.84 -61.64
N ARG A 497 -15.18 16.40 -60.89
CA ARG A 497 -15.30 16.71 -59.46
C ARG A 497 -14.15 16.12 -58.63
N GLU A 498 -13.74 14.90 -58.90
CA GLU A 498 -12.62 14.27 -58.20
C GLU A 498 -11.29 15.00 -58.52
N LEU A 499 -11.10 15.44 -59.73
CA LEU A 499 -9.90 16.17 -60.16
C LEU A 499 -9.93 17.68 -59.80
N GLY A 500 -10.96 18.18 -59.11
CA GLY A 500 -11.09 19.57 -58.71
C GLY A 500 -11.30 20.52 -59.90
N LEU A 501 -11.84 20.01 -61.03
CA LEU A 501 -12.07 20.75 -62.26
C LEU A 501 -13.57 20.81 -62.63
N ASP A 502 -13.96 21.84 -63.41
CA ASP A 502 -15.26 21.80 -64.05
C ASP A 502 -15.24 20.87 -65.27
N ARG A 503 -16.42 20.34 -65.66
CA ARG A 503 -16.57 19.39 -66.76
C ARG A 503 -16.07 19.94 -68.10
N ALA A 504 -16.24 21.24 -68.34
CA ALA A 504 -15.82 21.87 -69.60
C ALA A 504 -14.30 22.03 -69.67
N ASN A 505 -13.64 22.31 -68.52
CA ASN A 505 -12.19 22.39 -68.39
C ASN A 505 -11.54 21.01 -68.60
N LEU A 506 -12.06 19.98 -67.94
CA LEU A 506 -11.57 18.61 -68.10
C LEU A 506 -11.72 18.14 -69.55
N GLY A 507 -12.85 18.46 -70.20
CA GLY A 507 -13.10 18.17 -71.65
C GLY A 507 -12.12 18.88 -72.61
N ARG A 508 -11.80 20.14 -72.37
CA ARG A 508 -10.80 20.88 -73.14
C ARG A 508 -9.39 20.32 -72.93
N MET A 509 -9.06 19.99 -71.73
CA MET A 509 -7.74 19.38 -71.38
C MET A 509 -7.58 18.03 -72.07
N ALA A 510 -8.58 17.16 -71.97
CA ALA A 510 -8.57 15.84 -72.60
C ALA A 510 -8.46 15.92 -74.11
N LYS A 511 -9.15 16.91 -74.76
CA LYS A 511 -9.02 17.13 -76.18
C LYS A 511 -7.62 17.62 -76.60
N ARG A 512 -6.99 18.49 -75.79
CA ARG A 512 -5.62 18.95 -76.00
C ARG A 512 -4.60 17.80 -75.89
N LEU A 513 -4.86 16.89 -74.98
CA LEU A 513 -4.02 15.70 -74.69
C LEU A 513 -4.28 14.50 -75.63
N GLY A 514 -5.22 14.65 -76.61
CA GLY A 514 -5.56 13.61 -77.57
C GLY A 514 -6.31 12.39 -77.00
N MET A 515 -7.03 12.60 -75.89
CA MET A 515 -7.80 11.52 -75.20
C MET A 515 -9.31 11.55 -75.56
N LYS A 516 -9.73 12.54 -76.37
CA LYS A 516 -11.11 12.72 -76.80
C LYS A 516 -11.16 13.22 -78.19
#